data_13d23b66beb4eec7a05119889d97f553
#
_entry.id   13d23b66beb4eec7a05119889d97f553
#
_cell.length_a   1.000
_cell.length_b   1.000
_cell.length_c   1.000
_cell.angle_alpha   90.00
_cell.angle_beta   90.00
_cell.angle_gamma   90.00
#
_symmetry.space_group_name_H-M   'P 1'
#
loop_
_entity.id
_entity.type
_entity.pdbx_description
1 polymer ?
#
loop_
_entity_poly.entity_id
_entity_poly.type
_entity_poly.pdbx_seq_one_letter_code
_entity_poly.pdbx_strand_id
1 'polypeptide(L)'
;MSTHSRSYKIRVPATSANIGPGFDVVGLSLSLYLTLTVTVPDPPSASGGADRPSISYTGEGADEVPLDAYKNLTTRVALYVLRCSGVQAFPPGLILHAHNEIPFGRGLGSSGAAVIAGVLLGDAVGRLGLSRERMLDFALMVERHPDNVTAALVGGFVGSYLRELDPSATQAASVPLSEVLPEYPPDAGPDWGRDPPQPPGGIGHYVRFGWAKEIRAVAIIPRFELSTATAREVLPESYARKDVVRTHIIDSEFKSL
;
A
#
# COMPACT_ATOMS: atom_id res chain seq x y z
N MET A 1 8.03 38.23 5.87
CA MET A 1 8.41 37.22 4.85
C MET A 1 7.25 36.26 4.72
N SER A 2 6.67 36.14 3.53
CA SER A 2 5.55 35.23 3.31
C SER A 2 6.07 33.79 3.40
N THR A 3 5.68 33.07 4.45
CA THR A 3 5.98 31.64 4.57
C THR A 3 5.09 30.88 3.59
N HIS A 4 5.65 30.43 2.49
CA HIS A 4 4.96 29.55 1.57
C HIS A 4 5.06 28.13 2.10
N SER A 5 3.94 27.53 2.49
CA SER A 5 3.84 26.09 2.78
C SER A 5 3.32 25.36 1.55
N ARG A 6 3.88 24.18 1.28
CA ARG A 6 3.31 23.27 0.27
C ARG A 6 2.33 22.35 0.97
N SER A 7 1.15 22.18 0.38
CA SER A 7 0.15 21.28 0.90
C SER A 7 -0.26 20.26 -0.16
N TYR A 8 -0.41 19.01 0.27
CA TYR A 8 -0.87 17.90 -0.57
C TYR A 8 -2.06 17.21 0.09
N LYS A 9 -2.99 16.73 -0.72
CA LYS A 9 -4.04 15.83 -0.28
C LYS A 9 -3.91 14.53 -1.04
N ILE A 10 -3.58 13.45 -0.32
CA ILE A 10 -3.48 12.10 -0.85
C ILE A 10 -4.71 11.34 -0.39
N ARG A 11 -5.40 10.69 -1.32
CA ARG A 11 -6.62 9.95 -1.04
C ARG A 11 -6.54 8.58 -1.66
N VAL A 12 -6.57 7.54 -0.84
CA VAL A 12 -6.40 6.15 -1.25
C VAL A 12 -7.66 5.38 -0.89
N PRO A 13 -8.29 4.67 -1.85
CA PRO A 13 -9.53 3.95 -1.60
C PRO A 13 -9.30 2.66 -0.81
N ALA A 14 -10.32 2.21 -0.09
CA ALA A 14 -10.47 0.84 0.35
C ALA A 14 -10.57 -0.09 -0.87
N THR A 15 -10.28 -1.36 -0.66
CA THR A 15 -10.34 -2.36 -1.73
C THR A 15 -11.00 -3.65 -1.25
N SER A 16 -11.68 -4.34 -2.16
CA SER A 16 -12.06 -5.73 -2.01
C SER A 16 -11.30 -6.55 -3.03
N ALA A 17 -10.71 -7.64 -2.62
CA ALA A 17 -9.88 -8.50 -3.45
C ALA A 17 -10.33 -9.96 -3.41
N ASN A 18 -9.67 -10.83 -4.16
CA ASN A 18 -10.00 -12.25 -4.24
C ASN A 18 -11.45 -12.50 -4.73
N ILE A 19 -11.91 -11.71 -5.69
CA ILE A 19 -13.28 -11.72 -6.17
C ILE A 19 -13.45 -12.88 -7.14
N GLY A 20 -14.37 -13.80 -6.83
CA GLY A 20 -14.64 -14.99 -7.62
C GLY A 20 -13.40 -15.88 -7.76
N PRO A 21 -13.06 -16.38 -8.96
CA PRO A 21 -11.87 -17.20 -9.22
C PRO A 21 -10.56 -16.38 -9.28
N GLY A 22 -10.57 -15.12 -8.83
CA GLY A 22 -9.47 -14.17 -8.95
C GLY A 22 -8.61 -14.03 -7.70
N PHE A 23 -8.27 -15.14 -7.04
CA PHE A 23 -7.42 -15.14 -5.84
C PHE A 23 -6.03 -14.54 -6.15
N ASP A 24 -5.59 -13.57 -5.34
CA ASP A 24 -4.36 -12.77 -5.56
C ASP A 24 -4.27 -12.06 -6.93
N VAL A 25 -5.36 -11.97 -7.68
CA VAL A 25 -5.39 -11.39 -9.04
C VAL A 25 -6.37 -10.25 -9.15
N VAL A 26 -7.62 -10.43 -8.68
CA VAL A 26 -8.70 -9.48 -8.93
C VAL A 26 -8.94 -8.60 -7.73
N GLY A 27 -8.91 -7.27 -7.97
CA GLY A 27 -9.18 -6.26 -6.96
C GLY A 27 -10.18 -5.21 -7.44
N LEU A 28 -10.99 -4.70 -6.53
CA LEU A 28 -11.98 -3.65 -6.74
C LEU A 28 -11.82 -2.54 -5.72
N SER A 29 -11.74 -1.30 -6.18
CA SER A 29 -11.72 -0.12 -5.30
C SER A 29 -13.14 0.21 -4.81
N LEU A 30 -13.22 0.60 -3.55
CA LEU A 30 -14.47 0.98 -2.88
C LEU A 30 -14.45 2.46 -2.50
N SER A 31 -15.62 3.01 -2.15
CA SER A 31 -15.80 4.43 -1.84
C SER A 31 -15.64 4.77 -0.34
N LEU A 32 -14.74 4.09 0.35
CA LEU A 32 -14.18 4.45 1.65
C LEU A 32 -12.72 4.82 1.45
N TYR A 33 -12.17 5.74 2.22
CA TYR A 33 -10.84 6.27 1.92
C TYR A 33 -9.97 6.44 3.15
N LEU A 34 -8.68 6.20 2.96
CA LEU A 34 -7.64 6.79 3.78
C LEU A 34 -7.22 8.10 3.12
N THR A 35 -7.37 9.21 3.83
CA THR A 35 -7.05 10.55 3.34
C THR A 35 -5.90 11.13 4.17
N LEU A 36 -4.80 11.51 3.52
CA LEU A 36 -3.71 12.24 4.14
C LEU A 36 -3.76 13.70 3.72
N THR A 37 -3.71 14.60 4.70
CA THR A 37 -3.44 16.02 4.50
C THR A 37 -2.02 16.29 4.96
N VAL A 38 -1.17 16.72 4.03
CA VAL A 38 0.28 16.87 4.22
C VAL A 38 0.65 18.32 4.07
N THR A 39 1.37 18.89 5.04
CA THR A 39 1.90 20.24 4.96
C THR A 39 3.40 20.21 5.15
N VAL A 40 4.14 20.76 4.17
CA VAL A 40 5.58 20.93 4.21
C VAL A 40 5.88 22.43 4.32
N PRO A 41 6.43 22.92 5.42
CA PRO A 41 6.82 24.31 5.56
C PRO A 41 7.91 24.72 4.55
N ASP A 42 7.85 25.96 4.06
CA ASP A 42 8.88 26.54 3.21
C ASP A 42 9.10 28.01 3.66
N PRO A 43 10.25 28.42 4.19
CA PRO A 43 11.41 27.58 4.49
C PRO A 43 11.16 26.53 5.59
N PRO A 44 11.98 25.47 5.67
CA PRO A 44 11.87 24.47 6.72
C PRO A 44 11.88 25.13 8.11
N SER A 45 10.95 24.74 8.98
CA SER A 45 10.85 25.31 10.32
C SER A 45 12.10 24.94 11.15
N ALA A 46 12.90 25.95 11.52
CA ALA A 46 14.05 25.76 12.39
C ALA A 46 13.66 25.45 13.86
N SER A 47 12.39 25.54 14.20
CA SER A 47 11.88 25.42 15.58
C SER A 47 11.43 24.02 15.99
N GLY A 48 11.51 23.03 15.09
CA GLY A 48 11.22 21.64 15.42
C GLY A 48 12.51 20.85 15.54
N GLY A 49 12.98 20.59 16.73
CA GLY A 49 14.03 19.60 16.95
C GLY A 49 13.58 18.25 16.40
N ALA A 50 14.42 17.69 15.56
CA ALA A 50 14.35 16.37 14.97
C ALA A 50 13.55 16.23 13.65
N ASP A 51 14.15 15.45 12.79
CA ASP A 51 13.73 14.89 11.51
C ASP A 51 12.44 14.04 11.56
N ARG A 52 11.58 14.26 12.57
CA ARG A 52 10.35 13.48 12.76
C ARG A 52 9.13 14.31 12.39
N PRO A 53 8.27 13.84 11.50
CA PRO A 53 7.01 14.49 11.19
C PRO A 53 6.06 14.51 12.39
N SER A 54 5.25 15.56 12.50
CA SER A 54 4.11 15.59 13.42
C SER A 54 2.94 14.84 12.79
N ILE A 55 2.48 13.77 13.44
CA ILE A 55 1.41 12.91 12.93
C ILE A 55 0.18 13.07 13.83
N SER A 56 -0.97 13.24 13.19
CA SER A 56 -2.29 13.13 13.84
C SER A 56 -3.18 12.19 13.04
N TYR A 57 -4.08 11.49 13.73
CA TYR A 57 -4.92 10.47 13.12
C TYR A 57 -6.36 10.57 13.64
N THR A 58 -7.33 10.37 12.76
CA THR A 58 -8.77 10.38 13.09
C THR A 58 -9.51 9.30 12.29
N GLY A 59 -10.68 8.90 12.77
CA GLY A 59 -11.51 7.87 12.14
C GLY A 59 -11.19 6.46 12.62
N GLU A 60 -11.37 5.49 11.77
CA GLU A 60 -11.20 4.06 12.09
C GLU A 60 -9.76 3.74 12.51
N GLY A 61 -9.59 3.08 13.65
CA GLY A 61 -8.28 2.70 14.19
C GLY A 61 -7.47 3.83 14.82
N ALA A 62 -8.09 4.99 15.11
CA ALA A 62 -7.37 6.15 15.65
C ALA A 62 -6.63 5.86 16.96
N ASP A 63 -7.16 4.98 17.79
CA ASP A 63 -6.56 4.59 19.08
C ASP A 63 -5.50 3.48 18.95
N GLU A 64 -5.40 2.85 17.77
CA GLU A 64 -4.53 1.70 17.53
C GLU A 64 -3.27 2.08 16.72
N VAL A 65 -3.39 3.10 15.85
CA VAL A 65 -2.33 3.47 14.92
C VAL A 65 -1.22 4.24 15.63
N PRO A 66 0.05 3.81 15.55
CA PRO A 66 1.17 4.55 16.11
C PRO A 66 1.30 5.95 15.48
N LEU A 67 1.45 6.97 16.31
CA LEU A 67 1.74 8.35 15.85
C LEU A 67 3.24 8.63 15.71
N ASP A 68 4.08 7.67 16.03
CA ASP A 68 5.53 7.72 15.76
C ASP A 68 5.80 7.37 14.29
N ALA A 69 6.50 8.23 13.58
CA ALA A 69 6.81 8.08 12.16
C ALA A 69 7.59 6.81 11.81
N TYR A 70 8.35 6.27 12.73
CA TYR A 70 9.12 5.05 12.53
C TYR A 70 8.37 3.76 12.88
N LYS A 71 7.17 3.90 13.48
CA LYS A 71 6.28 2.78 13.81
C LYS A 71 5.05 2.73 12.93
N ASN A 72 4.58 3.87 12.44
CA ASN A 72 3.41 3.97 11.57
C ASN A 72 3.72 3.40 10.18
N LEU A 73 2.90 2.48 9.68
CA LEU A 73 3.12 1.80 8.40
C LEU A 73 3.24 2.79 7.22
N THR A 74 2.34 3.76 7.14
CA THR A 74 2.33 4.74 6.04
C THR A 74 3.63 5.54 5.99
N THR A 75 4.11 6.03 7.12
CA THR A 75 5.35 6.82 7.15
C THR A 75 6.61 5.96 7.01
N ARG A 76 6.60 4.72 7.48
CA ARG A 76 7.70 3.76 7.23
C ARG A 76 7.85 3.47 5.74
N VAL A 77 6.74 3.24 5.04
CA VAL A 77 6.75 3.05 3.58
C VAL A 77 7.20 4.32 2.86
N ALA A 78 6.73 5.49 3.28
CA ALA A 78 7.19 6.76 2.70
C ALA A 78 8.70 6.95 2.89
N LEU A 79 9.23 6.62 4.06
CA LEU A 79 10.66 6.70 4.34
C LEU A 79 11.46 5.68 3.51
N TYR A 80 10.93 4.47 3.30
CA TYR A 80 11.50 3.49 2.39
C TYR A 80 11.66 4.04 0.97
N VAL A 81 10.59 4.62 0.41
CA VAL A 81 10.60 5.24 -0.93
C VAL A 81 11.62 6.38 -1.01
N LEU A 82 11.64 7.27 -0.01
CA LEU A 82 12.58 8.39 0.07
C LEU A 82 14.03 7.90 0.08
N ARG A 83 14.35 6.94 0.94
CA ARG A 83 15.72 6.40 1.11
C ARG A 83 16.19 5.67 -0.13
N CYS A 84 15.35 4.88 -0.78
CA CYS A 84 15.65 4.29 -2.09
C CYS A 84 15.94 5.35 -3.17
N SER A 85 15.48 6.58 -2.97
CA SER A 85 15.69 7.71 -3.87
C SER A 85 16.80 8.67 -3.39
N GLY A 86 17.57 8.27 -2.38
CA GLY A 86 18.69 9.04 -1.83
C GLY A 86 18.30 10.12 -0.81
N VAL A 87 17.02 10.24 -0.46
CA VAL A 87 16.52 11.19 0.55
C VAL A 87 16.42 10.48 1.90
N GLN A 88 17.31 10.81 2.82
CA GLN A 88 17.49 10.04 4.06
C GLN A 88 16.44 10.28 5.14
N ALA A 89 15.75 11.42 5.13
CA ALA A 89 14.80 11.81 6.16
C ALA A 89 13.61 12.59 5.57
N PHE A 90 12.57 12.74 6.36
CA PHE A 90 11.46 13.63 6.01
C PHE A 90 11.88 15.11 6.01
N PRO A 91 11.20 15.96 5.23
CA PRO A 91 11.40 17.41 5.32
C PRO A 91 11.17 17.91 6.76
N PRO A 92 12.05 18.75 7.31
CA PRO A 92 11.88 19.32 8.63
C PRO A 92 10.54 20.07 8.77
N GLY A 93 9.84 19.82 9.88
CA GLY A 93 8.55 20.45 10.16
C GLY A 93 7.37 19.87 9.37
N LEU A 94 7.53 18.71 8.72
CA LEU A 94 6.42 18.00 8.06
C LEU A 94 5.27 17.75 9.04
N ILE A 95 4.07 18.15 8.65
CA ILE A 95 2.82 17.88 9.38
C ILE A 95 1.96 16.95 8.53
N LEU A 96 1.52 15.86 9.13
CA LEU A 96 0.68 14.84 8.52
C LEU A 96 -0.58 14.65 9.36
N HIS A 97 -1.73 14.87 8.74
CA HIS A 97 -3.02 14.49 9.31
C HIS A 97 -3.63 13.37 8.46
N ALA A 98 -3.91 12.22 9.09
CA ALA A 98 -4.58 11.10 8.47
C ALA A 98 -6.04 11.03 8.95
N HIS A 99 -6.98 10.89 8.02
CA HIS A 99 -8.37 10.55 8.29
C HIS A 99 -8.71 9.24 7.60
N ASN A 100 -9.10 8.23 8.38
CA ASN A 100 -9.36 6.88 7.87
C ASN A 100 -10.82 6.50 8.02
N GLU A 101 -11.43 6.14 6.90
CA GLU A 101 -12.80 5.59 6.82
C GLU A 101 -12.80 4.05 6.70
N ILE A 102 -11.61 3.40 6.60
CA ILE A 102 -11.47 1.98 6.27
C ILE A 102 -11.34 1.16 7.55
N PRO A 103 -12.31 0.32 7.91
CA PRO A 103 -12.22 -0.56 9.06
C PRO A 103 -11.04 -1.54 8.98
N PHE A 104 -10.32 -1.71 10.09
CA PHE A 104 -9.20 -2.64 10.18
C PHE A 104 -9.65 -4.10 10.30
N GLY A 105 -8.84 -5.02 9.75
CA GLY A 105 -9.04 -6.46 9.89
C GLY A 105 -10.35 -6.99 9.28
N ARG A 106 -10.96 -6.27 8.34
CA ARG A 106 -12.28 -6.61 7.78
C ARG A 106 -12.29 -6.91 6.29
N GLY A 107 -11.14 -7.25 5.73
CA GLY A 107 -11.02 -7.57 4.31
C GLY A 107 -11.21 -6.39 3.37
N LEU A 108 -11.06 -5.15 3.86
CA LEU A 108 -11.22 -3.92 3.06
C LEU A 108 -9.90 -3.30 2.62
N GLY A 109 -8.82 -4.05 2.67
CA GLY A 109 -7.51 -3.61 2.16
C GLY A 109 -6.90 -2.43 2.91
N SER A 110 -7.14 -2.29 4.24
CA SER A 110 -6.61 -1.16 5.02
C SER A 110 -5.08 -1.12 5.03
N SER A 111 -4.40 -2.28 5.10
CA SER A 111 -2.94 -2.39 4.96
C SER A 111 -2.48 -1.91 3.59
N GLY A 112 -3.05 -2.44 2.51
CA GLY A 112 -2.74 -2.02 1.14
C GLY A 112 -2.97 -0.53 0.91
N ALA A 113 -4.05 0.04 1.49
CA ALA A 113 -4.30 1.47 1.44
C ALA A 113 -3.22 2.28 2.17
N ALA A 114 -2.77 1.83 3.34
CA ALA A 114 -1.69 2.47 4.10
C ALA A 114 -0.35 2.39 3.35
N VAL A 115 -0.05 1.26 2.70
CA VAL A 115 1.15 1.09 1.87
C VAL A 115 1.13 2.04 0.67
N ILE A 116 0.04 2.09 -0.09
CA ILE A 116 -0.10 3.01 -1.23
C ILE A 116 -0.05 4.47 -0.78
N ALA A 117 -0.70 4.81 0.33
CA ALA A 117 -0.62 6.16 0.91
C ALA A 117 0.83 6.52 1.27
N GLY A 118 1.61 5.57 1.78
CA GLY A 118 3.03 5.75 2.07
C GLY A 118 3.87 5.96 0.81
N VAL A 119 3.66 5.18 -0.24
CA VAL A 119 4.36 5.36 -1.53
C VAL A 119 4.06 6.74 -2.11
N LEU A 120 2.79 7.14 -2.16
CA LEU A 120 2.37 8.45 -2.67
C LEU A 120 2.90 9.60 -1.79
N LEU A 121 2.96 9.42 -0.47
CA LEU A 121 3.55 10.39 0.46
C LEU A 121 5.05 10.58 0.18
N GLY A 122 5.79 9.48 0.05
CA GLY A 122 7.23 9.51 -0.27
C GLY A 122 7.50 10.22 -1.59
N ASP A 123 6.74 9.89 -2.64
CA ASP A 123 6.83 10.55 -3.94
C ASP A 123 6.55 12.07 -3.85
N ALA A 124 5.46 12.45 -3.19
CA ALA A 124 5.03 13.85 -3.08
C ALA A 124 6.02 14.71 -2.29
N VAL A 125 6.47 14.25 -1.11
CA VAL A 125 7.38 15.04 -0.26
C VAL A 125 8.81 15.03 -0.80
N GLY A 126 9.24 13.93 -1.41
CA GLY A 126 10.54 13.80 -2.09
C GLY A 126 10.58 14.45 -3.47
N ARG A 127 9.43 14.80 -4.06
CA ARG A 127 9.31 15.30 -5.44
C ARG A 127 9.95 14.37 -6.47
N LEU A 128 9.71 13.05 -6.31
CA LEU A 128 10.42 12.03 -7.07
C LEU A 128 9.88 11.86 -8.50
N GLY A 129 8.58 12.11 -8.69
CA GLY A 129 7.91 11.97 -9.98
C GLY A 129 7.84 10.52 -10.46
N LEU A 130 7.58 9.59 -9.55
CA LEU A 130 7.54 8.16 -9.87
C LEU A 130 6.40 7.83 -10.82
N SER A 131 6.65 6.93 -11.78
CA SER A 131 5.56 6.35 -12.59
C SER A 131 4.68 5.44 -11.72
N ARG A 132 3.45 5.17 -12.19
CA ARG A 132 2.54 4.24 -11.47
C ARG A 132 3.12 2.83 -11.36
N GLU A 133 3.79 2.37 -12.40
CA GLU A 133 4.47 1.09 -12.42
C GLU A 133 5.55 1.06 -11.34
N ARG A 134 6.34 2.12 -11.24
CA ARG A 134 7.39 2.21 -10.21
C ARG A 134 6.80 2.30 -8.80
N MET A 135 5.70 3.02 -8.61
CA MET A 135 4.96 3.05 -7.34
C MET A 135 4.44 1.66 -6.97
N LEU A 136 3.97 0.89 -7.96
CA LEU A 136 3.53 -0.49 -7.74
C LEU A 136 4.69 -1.40 -7.34
N ASP A 137 5.88 -1.26 -7.94
CA ASP A 137 7.07 -2.02 -7.55
C ASP A 137 7.39 -1.79 -6.05
N PHE A 138 7.39 -0.54 -5.58
CA PHE A 138 7.59 -0.23 -4.17
C PHE A 138 6.52 -0.87 -3.26
N ALA A 139 5.27 -0.80 -3.67
CA ALA A 139 4.17 -1.38 -2.90
C ALA A 139 4.28 -2.91 -2.81
N LEU A 140 4.71 -3.56 -3.90
CA LEU A 140 4.86 -5.01 -3.97
C LEU A 140 6.07 -5.53 -3.18
N MET A 141 7.08 -4.73 -2.92
CA MET A 141 8.14 -5.09 -1.96
C MET A 141 7.60 -5.23 -0.54
N VAL A 142 6.50 -4.56 -0.21
CA VAL A 142 5.87 -4.58 1.12
C VAL A 142 4.75 -5.62 1.20
N GLU A 143 3.76 -5.54 0.32
CA GLU A 143 2.54 -6.38 0.41
C GLU A 143 2.67 -7.75 -0.23
N ARG A 144 3.57 -7.94 -1.18
CA ARG A 144 3.88 -9.23 -1.83
C ARG A 144 2.75 -9.86 -2.67
N HIS A 145 1.54 -9.33 -2.62
CA HIS A 145 0.41 -9.75 -3.45
C HIS A 145 -0.23 -8.51 -4.11
N PRO A 146 -0.56 -8.58 -5.41
CA PRO A 146 -0.82 -7.38 -6.19
C PRO A 146 -2.26 -6.87 -6.10
N ASP A 147 -3.23 -7.69 -5.75
CA ASP A 147 -4.66 -7.45 -5.87
C ASP A 147 -5.15 -6.17 -5.16
N ASN A 148 -4.89 -6.04 -3.85
CA ASN A 148 -5.31 -4.88 -3.07
C ASN A 148 -4.52 -3.62 -3.40
N VAL A 149 -3.18 -3.71 -3.46
CA VAL A 149 -2.33 -2.53 -3.71
C VAL A 149 -2.51 -1.98 -5.12
N THR A 150 -2.73 -2.84 -6.12
CA THR A 150 -3.02 -2.38 -7.47
C THR A 150 -4.36 -1.68 -7.56
N ALA A 151 -5.42 -2.26 -6.96
CA ALA A 151 -6.73 -1.62 -6.93
C ALA A 151 -6.69 -0.28 -6.16
N ALA A 152 -5.94 -0.20 -5.05
CA ALA A 152 -5.78 1.04 -4.29
C ALA A 152 -5.03 2.13 -5.08
N LEU A 153 -4.00 1.75 -5.87
CA LEU A 153 -3.18 2.68 -6.65
C LEU A 153 -3.85 3.15 -7.94
N VAL A 154 -4.47 2.22 -8.67
CA VAL A 154 -5.01 2.48 -10.03
C VAL A 154 -6.46 2.92 -9.99
N GLY A 155 -7.21 2.41 -9.03
CA GLY A 155 -8.65 2.63 -8.89
C GLY A 155 -9.48 1.77 -9.84
N GLY A 156 -10.74 1.52 -9.47
CA GLY A 156 -11.71 0.77 -10.25
C GLY A 156 -11.57 -0.74 -10.09
N PHE A 157 -11.91 -1.49 -11.13
CA PHE A 157 -11.83 -2.94 -11.19
C PHE A 157 -10.58 -3.35 -11.96
N VAL A 158 -9.69 -4.09 -11.32
CA VAL A 158 -8.37 -4.43 -11.88
C VAL A 158 -8.10 -5.92 -11.79
N GLY A 159 -7.45 -6.45 -12.82
CA GLY A 159 -6.73 -7.71 -12.76
C GLY A 159 -5.24 -7.42 -12.69
N SER A 160 -4.53 -8.06 -11.77
CA SER A 160 -3.11 -7.84 -11.55
C SER A 160 -2.40 -9.15 -11.25
N TYR A 161 -1.13 -9.24 -11.60
CA TYR A 161 -0.32 -10.42 -11.34
C TYR A 161 1.15 -10.04 -11.18
N LEU A 162 1.89 -10.89 -10.48
CA LEU A 162 3.35 -10.79 -10.40
C LEU A 162 3.96 -11.31 -11.69
N ARG A 163 4.88 -10.56 -12.27
CA ARG A 163 5.60 -10.99 -13.48
C ARG A 163 6.66 -12.03 -13.13
N GLU A 164 6.95 -12.89 -14.07
CA GLU A 164 8.14 -13.71 -13.99
C GLU A 164 9.37 -12.81 -14.19
N LEU A 165 10.22 -12.77 -13.17
CA LEU A 165 11.43 -11.97 -13.15
C LEU A 165 12.65 -12.86 -13.46
N ASP A 166 13.72 -12.25 -13.96
CA ASP A 166 15.00 -12.94 -14.04
C ASP A 166 15.52 -13.34 -12.63
N PRO A 167 16.46 -14.29 -12.52
CA PRO A 167 16.90 -14.79 -11.21
C PRO A 167 17.44 -13.72 -10.26
N SER A 168 18.14 -12.69 -10.77
CA SER A 168 18.68 -11.61 -9.95
C SER A 168 17.58 -10.69 -9.42
N ALA A 169 16.61 -10.35 -10.26
CA ALA A 169 15.45 -9.55 -9.88
C ALA A 169 14.53 -10.33 -8.93
N THR A 170 14.37 -11.65 -9.12
CA THR A 170 13.63 -12.52 -8.21
C THR A 170 14.26 -12.53 -6.82
N GLN A 171 15.58 -12.63 -6.74
CA GLN A 171 16.30 -12.57 -5.47
C GLN A 171 16.08 -11.20 -4.78
N ALA A 172 16.22 -10.11 -5.53
CA ALA A 172 15.99 -8.76 -5.01
C ALA A 172 14.53 -8.54 -4.54
N ALA A 173 13.54 -9.08 -5.26
CA ALA A 173 12.13 -9.00 -4.88
C ALA A 173 11.77 -9.89 -3.67
N SER A 174 12.59 -10.89 -3.36
CA SER A 174 12.32 -11.90 -2.32
C SER A 174 12.99 -11.62 -0.97
N VAL A 175 13.68 -10.48 -0.83
CA VAL A 175 14.30 -10.09 0.45
C VAL A 175 13.26 -10.03 1.58
N PRO A 176 13.61 -10.37 2.82
CA PRO A 176 12.69 -10.34 3.95
C PRO A 176 12.03 -8.97 4.13
N LEU A 177 10.77 -8.94 4.57
CA LEU A 177 10.06 -7.68 4.83
C LEU A 177 10.78 -6.83 5.91
N SER A 178 11.43 -7.48 6.86
CA SER A 178 12.25 -6.82 7.88
C SER A 178 13.46 -6.05 7.32
N GLU A 179 13.90 -6.39 6.11
CA GLU A 179 14.94 -5.62 5.40
C GLU A 179 14.36 -4.44 4.62
N VAL A 180 13.16 -4.60 4.06
CA VAL A 180 12.43 -3.54 3.34
C VAL A 180 11.90 -2.49 4.31
N LEU A 181 11.25 -2.93 5.38
CA LEU A 181 10.68 -2.11 6.44
C LEU A 181 11.23 -2.57 7.81
N PRO A 182 12.48 -2.28 8.13
CA PRO A 182 13.04 -2.66 9.42
C PRO A 182 12.30 -1.94 10.56
N GLU A 183 12.07 -2.66 11.67
CA GLU A 183 11.59 -2.02 12.88
C GLU A 183 12.66 -1.08 13.42
N TYR A 184 12.24 0.09 13.87
CA TYR A 184 13.14 1.08 14.43
C TYR A 184 13.31 0.84 15.93
N PRO A 185 14.43 0.25 16.39
CA PRO A 185 14.63 0.02 17.81
C PRO A 185 14.86 1.35 18.56
N PRO A 186 14.56 1.41 19.87
CA PRO A 186 14.65 2.64 20.65
C PRO A 186 16.05 3.28 20.67
N ASP A 187 17.08 2.46 20.51
CA ASP A 187 18.50 2.82 20.51
C ASP A 187 19.11 2.97 19.12
N ALA A 188 18.27 2.92 18.07
CA ALA A 188 18.75 3.06 16.70
C ALA A 188 19.40 4.42 16.47
N GLY A 189 20.59 4.38 15.90
CA GLY A 189 21.30 5.59 15.43
C GLY A 189 20.72 6.13 14.13
N PRO A 190 21.22 7.30 13.70
CA PRO A 190 20.74 7.97 12.48
C PRO A 190 20.98 7.16 11.20
N ASP A 191 21.84 6.15 11.25
CA ASP A 191 22.16 5.31 10.08
C ASP A 191 21.25 4.09 9.92
N TRP A 192 20.31 3.88 10.86
CA TRP A 192 19.40 2.73 10.81
C TRP A 192 18.51 2.75 9.56
N GLY A 193 18.55 1.68 8.80
CA GLY A 193 17.70 1.49 7.61
C GLY A 193 17.95 2.49 6.47
N ARG A 194 19.12 3.12 6.41
CA ARG A 194 19.46 4.13 5.37
C ARG A 194 19.63 3.56 3.96
N ASP A 195 20.03 2.30 3.86
CA ASP A 195 20.27 1.62 2.59
C ASP A 195 19.27 0.47 2.41
N PRO A 196 17.99 0.76 2.19
CA PRO A 196 16.99 -0.28 2.00
C PRO A 196 17.17 -0.97 0.65
N PRO A 197 16.73 -2.24 0.52
CA PRO A 197 16.78 -2.96 -0.74
C PRO A 197 15.94 -2.25 -1.80
N GLN A 198 16.53 -2.03 -2.97
CA GLN A 198 15.84 -1.39 -4.10
C GLN A 198 14.84 -2.36 -4.72
N PRO A 199 13.60 -1.93 -4.98
CA PRO A 199 12.68 -2.75 -5.76
C PRO A 199 13.20 -2.94 -7.20
N PRO A 200 13.26 -4.16 -7.70
CA PRO A 200 13.48 -4.38 -9.13
C PRO A 200 12.36 -3.73 -9.94
N GLY A 201 12.62 -3.41 -11.21
CA GLY A 201 11.62 -2.84 -12.09
C GLY A 201 10.65 -3.89 -12.61
N GLY A 202 9.34 -3.58 -12.65
CA GLY A 202 8.33 -4.39 -13.29
C GLY A 202 7.96 -5.66 -12.52
N ILE A 203 7.93 -5.62 -11.20
CA ILE A 203 7.48 -6.74 -10.35
C ILE A 203 6.02 -7.09 -10.65
N GLY A 204 5.17 -6.09 -10.81
CA GLY A 204 3.75 -6.26 -11.06
C GLY A 204 3.32 -5.84 -12.47
N HIS A 205 2.25 -6.43 -12.92
CA HIS A 205 1.51 -5.99 -14.10
C HIS A 205 0.03 -5.96 -13.80
N TYR A 206 -0.70 -5.07 -14.48
CA TYR A 206 -2.13 -4.96 -14.28
C TYR A 206 -2.88 -4.57 -15.55
N VAL A 207 -4.15 -4.94 -15.57
CA VAL A 207 -5.14 -4.48 -16.54
C VAL A 207 -6.29 -3.87 -15.77
N ARG A 208 -6.70 -2.66 -16.15
CA ARG A 208 -7.90 -2.05 -15.61
C ARG A 208 -9.07 -2.36 -16.51
N PHE A 209 -10.06 -3.05 -15.97
CA PHE A 209 -11.28 -3.39 -16.68
C PHE A 209 -12.26 -2.22 -16.74
N GLY A 210 -13.11 -2.23 -17.77
CA GLY A 210 -14.27 -1.32 -17.81
C GLY A 210 -15.28 -1.71 -16.72
N TRP A 211 -15.89 -0.69 -16.11
CA TRP A 211 -16.98 -0.86 -15.15
C TRP A 211 -18.19 -0.07 -15.63
N ALA A 212 -19.32 -0.75 -15.86
CA ALA A 212 -20.53 -0.09 -16.24
C ALA A 212 -21.05 0.79 -15.08
N LYS A 213 -21.43 2.03 -15.36
CA LYS A 213 -21.82 2.99 -14.34
C LYS A 213 -23.09 2.59 -13.57
N GLU A 214 -23.89 1.74 -14.18
CA GLU A 214 -25.14 1.18 -13.63
C GLU A 214 -24.89 0.09 -12.58
N ILE A 215 -23.71 -0.56 -12.62
CA ILE A 215 -23.36 -1.62 -11.68
C ILE A 215 -23.01 -1.00 -10.34
N ARG A 216 -23.77 -1.39 -9.31
CA ARG A 216 -23.52 -1.05 -7.91
C ARG A 216 -23.10 -2.29 -7.15
N ALA A 217 -22.06 -2.18 -6.35
CA ALA A 217 -21.65 -3.22 -5.42
C ALA A 217 -22.16 -2.89 -4.00
N VAL A 218 -22.61 -3.90 -3.28
CA VAL A 218 -22.96 -3.81 -1.85
C VAL A 218 -21.92 -4.59 -1.09
N ALA A 219 -21.14 -3.92 -0.24
CA ALA A 219 -20.18 -4.57 0.63
C ALA A 219 -20.87 -4.91 1.96
N ILE A 220 -20.86 -6.20 2.33
CA ILE A 220 -21.31 -6.68 3.64
C ILE A 220 -20.05 -6.88 4.48
N ILE A 221 -19.88 -6.04 5.50
CA ILE A 221 -18.68 -6.00 6.32
C ILE A 221 -18.99 -6.69 7.66
N PRO A 222 -18.33 -7.81 7.99
CA PRO A 222 -18.54 -8.47 9.28
C PRO A 222 -18.03 -7.59 10.43
N ARG A 223 -18.61 -7.74 11.62
CA ARG A 223 -18.16 -7.01 12.81
C ARG A 223 -16.97 -7.66 13.52
N PHE A 224 -16.59 -8.88 13.12
CA PHE A 224 -15.42 -9.58 13.65
C PHE A 224 -14.23 -9.37 12.73
N GLU A 225 -13.05 -9.44 13.32
CA GLU A 225 -11.80 -9.36 12.57
C GLU A 225 -11.48 -10.70 11.89
N LEU A 226 -11.00 -10.63 10.66
CA LEU A 226 -10.53 -11.77 9.90
C LEU A 226 -9.07 -11.53 9.48
N SER A 227 -8.16 -12.27 10.10
CA SER A 227 -6.75 -12.25 9.70
C SER A 227 -6.58 -12.90 8.33
N THR A 228 -5.83 -12.25 7.43
CA THR A 228 -5.48 -12.80 6.11
C THR A 228 -4.69 -14.12 6.26
N ALA A 229 -3.81 -14.21 7.24
CA ALA A 229 -3.05 -15.43 7.52
C ALA A 229 -4.00 -16.58 7.88
N THR A 230 -4.89 -16.37 8.85
CA THR A 230 -5.88 -17.40 9.25
C THR A 230 -6.81 -17.77 8.09
N ALA A 231 -7.21 -16.81 7.27
CA ALA A 231 -8.04 -17.12 6.09
C ALA A 231 -7.31 -17.98 5.05
N ARG A 232 -5.98 -17.82 4.91
CA ARG A 232 -5.16 -18.65 4.02
C ARG A 232 -4.95 -20.06 4.59
N GLU A 233 -4.78 -20.20 5.90
CA GLU A 233 -4.55 -21.49 6.58
C GLU A 233 -5.72 -22.47 6.44
N VAL A 234 -6.95 -21.99 6.25
CA VAL A 234 -8.13 -22.83 6.06
C VAL A 234 -8.29 -23.34 4.63
N LEU A 235 -7.46 -22.85 3.68
CA LEU A 235 -7.49 -23.36 2.31
C LEU A 235 -6.87 -24.76 2.27
N PRO A 236 -7.50 -25.73 1.57
CA PRO A 236 -6.94 -27.06 1.43
C PRO A 236 -5.59 -27.03 0.70
N GLU A 237 -4.64 -27.85 1.13
CA GLU A 237 -3.35 -28.03 0.45
C GLU A 237 -3.50 -28.67 -0.94
N SER A 238 -4.60 -29.42 -1.15
CA SER A 238 -4.90 -30.09 -2.43
C SER A 238 -6.39 -30.06 -2.72
N TYR A 239 -6.72 -30.00 -4.01
CA TYR A 239 -8.09 -30.00 -4.48
C TYR A 239 -8.37 -31.22 -5.37
N ALA A 240 -9.57 -31.77 -5.29
CA ALA A 240 -9.96 -32.82 -6.21
C ALA A 240 -10.02 -32.29 -7.64
N ARG A 241 -9.59 -33.11 -8.62
CA ARG A 241 -9.59 -32.72 -10.05
C ARG A 241 -10.91 -32.13 -10.52
N LYS A 242 -12.05 -32.69 -10.07
CA LYS A 242 -13.39 -32.22 -10.43
C LYS A 242 -13.65 -30.76 -10.01
N ASP A 243 -13.08 -30.33 -8.86
CA ASP A 243 -13.30 -29.00 -8.32
C ASP A 243 -12.42 -27.97 -9.08
N VAL A 244 -11.19 -28.36 -9.40
CA VAL A 244 -10.27 -27.55 -10.22
C VAL A 244 -10.82 -27.37 -11.64
N VAL A 245 -11.34 -28.44 -12.27
CA VAL A 245 -11.94 -28.38 -13.61
C VAL A 245 -13.18 -27.46 -13.61
N ARG A 246 -14.00 -27.52 -12.55
CA ARG A 246 -15.17 -26.65 -12.43
C ARG A 246 -14.80 -25.17 -12.36
N THR A 247 -13.77 -24.83 -11.63
CA THR A 247 -13.23 -23.45 -11.55
C THR A 247 -12.67 -22.99 -12.89
N HIS A 248 -11.98 -23.87 -13.63
CA HIS A 248 -11.45 -23.57 -14.96
C HIS A 248 -12.54 -23.38 -16.02
N ILE A 249 -13.65 -24.10 -15.95
CA ILE A 249 -14.78 -23.93 -16.88
C ILE A 249 -15.42 -22.56 -16.67
N ILE A 250 -15.61 -22.12 -15.44
CA ILE A 250 -16.11 -20.77 -15.14
C ILE A 250 -15.15 -19.70 -15.72
N ASP A 251 -13.84 -19.89 -15.56
CA ASP A 251 -12.83 -18.98 -16.08
C ASP A 251 -12.77 -18.95 -17.63
N SER A 252 -13.05 -20.08 -18.30
CA SER A 252 -13.09 -20.14 -19.76
C SER A 252 -14.35 -19.50 -20.36
N GLU A 253 -15.48 -19.53 -19.67
CA GLU A 253 -16.70 -18.84 -20.10
C GLU A 253 -16.56 -17.32 -20.00
N PHE A 254 -15.84 -16.81 -18.99
CA PHE A 254 -15.52 -15.38 -18.88
C PHE A 254 -14.53 -14.85 -19.93
N LYS A 255 -13.70 -15.71 -20.50
CA LYS A 255 -12.77 -15.34 -21.58
C LYS A 255 -13.43 -15.20 -22.94
N SER A 256 -14.67 -15.66 -23.08
CA SER A 256 -15.44 -15.63 -24.35
C SER A 256 -16.49 -14.49 -24.41
N LEU A 257 -16.57 -13.64 -23.39
CA LEU A 257 -17.36 -12.42 -23.35
C LEU A 257 -16.48 -11.17 -23.48
#